data_1372e6c0d161d333a8e95cfcceb94679
#
_entry.id   1372e6c0d161d333a8e95cfcceb94679
#
_cell.length_a   1.000
_cell.length_b   1.000
_cell.length_c   1.000
_cell.angle_alpha   90.00
_cell.angle_beta   90.00
_cell.angle_gamma   90.00
#
_symmetry.space_group_name_H-M   'P 1'
#
loop_
_entity.id
_entity.type
_entity.pdbx_description
1 polymer ?
#
loop_
_entity_poly.entity_id
_entity_poly.type
_entity_poly.pdbx_seq_one_letter_code
_entity_poly.pdbx_strand_id
1 'polypeptide(L)'
;MKWGRTPAPVSSAVDSGERILAWSTLRGRPEGTYVIATDAALYVVDTNPLRLPWDCVTKATWTDDAILVVEARPNRQAPDQVWHLSPEDLQRLPTVVYERVTSNVVVSEKVALEGDLGIRIVARRSGDDMRWTVTFDPGLNAEDPDLRRRAEEALADLRSTLGL
;
A
#
# COMPACT_ATOMS: atom_id res chain seq x y z
N MET A 1 11.77 27.80 -3.35
CA MET A 1 10.59 27.05 -3.83
C MET A 1 9.33 27.64 -3.21
N LYS A 2 8.45 28.18 -4.01
CA LYS A 2 7.14 28.62 -3.50
C LYS A 2 6.34 27.35 -3.17
N TRP A 3 6.10 27.12 -1.92
CA TRP A 3 5.08 26.18 -1.46
C TRP A 3 3.73 26.76 -1.89
N GLY A 4 3.28 26.35 -3.07
CA GLY A 4 1.97 26.75 -3.55
C GLY A 4 0.92 26.24 -2.56
N ARG A 5 -0.01 27.13 -2.21
CA ARG A 5 -1.20 26.77 -1.43
C ARG A 5 -1.85 25.56 -2.09
N THR A 6 -2.15 24.53 -1.32
CA THR A 6 -2.86 23.34 -1.82
C THR A 6 -4.14 23.79 -2.54
N PRO A 7 -4.36 23.39 -3.80
CA PRO A 7 -5.56 23.79 -4.52
C PRO A 7 -6.84 23.32 -3.81
N ALA A 8 -7.90 24.13 -3.89
CA ALA A 8 -9.16 23.81 -3.26
C ALA A 8 -9.73 22.42 -3.68
N PRO A 9 -9.64 21.98 -4.96
CA PRO A 9 -10.06 20.64 -5.36
C PRO A 9 -9.29 19.52 -4.67
N VAL A 10 -7.99 19.72 -4.39
CA VAL A 10 -7.16 18.75 -3.66
C VAL A 10 -7.56 18.70 -2.19
N SER A 11 -7.73 19.87 -1.56
CA SER A 11 -8.11 19.94 -0.14
C SER A 11 -9.51 19.38 0.12
N SER A 12 -10.45 19.57 -0.79
CA SER A 12 -11.83 19.09 -0.64
C SER A 12 -12.01 17.61 -0.95
N ALA A 13 -11.03 16.98 -1.60
CA ALA A 13 -11.08 15.56 -1.95
C ALA A 13 -10.65 14.63 -0.81
N VAL A 14 -10.06 15.18 0.23
CA VAL A 14 -9.48 14.44 1.36
C VAL A 14 -10.43 14.45 2.54
N ASP A 15 -10.53 13.33 3.24
CA ASP A 15 -11.36 13.19 4.44
C ASP A 15 -10.95 14.22 5.52
N SER A 16 -11.94 14.70 6.26
CA SER A 16 -11.69 15.67 7.34
C SER A 16 -10.80 15.05 8.42
N GLY A 17 -9.78 15.80 8.82
CA GLY A 17 -8.79 15.36 9.83
C GLY A 17 -7.54 14.71 9.23
N GLU A 18 -7.53 14.35 7.95
CA GLU A 18 -6.32 13.88 7.28
C GLU A 18 -5.45 15.05 6.82
N ARG A 19 -4.15 14.91 7.01
CA ARG A 19 -3.17 15.91 6.62
C ARG A 19 -2.54 15.55 5.27
N ILE A 20 -2.66 16.45 4.28
CA ILE A 20 -2.02 16.30 2.99
C ILE A 20 -0.51 16.47 3.14
N LEU A 21 0.26 15.47 2.72
CA LEU A 21 1.72 15.44 2.75
C LEU A 21 2.34 15.77 1.41
N ALA A 22 1.75 15.28 0.33
CA ALA A 22 2.13 15.56 -1.04
C ALA A 22 0.94 15.34 -1.98
N TRP A 23 0.98 16.00 -3.14
CA TRP A 23 -0.01 15.80 -4.19
C TRP A 23 0.61 16.11 -5.55
N SER A 24 0.01 15.58 -6.60
CA SER A 24 0.42 15.84 -7.98
C SER A 24 -0.77 15.72 -8.92
N THR A 25 -0.74 16.47 -10.01
CA THR A 25 -1.54 16.19 -11.20
C THR A 25 -1.04 14.92 -11.88
N LEU A 26 -1.89 14.28 -12.67
CA LEU A 26 -1.56 13.06 -13.41
C LEU A 26 -1.44 13.34 -14.90
N ARG A 27 -0.28 13.00 -15.49
CA ARG A 27 -0.03 13.12 -16.92
C ARG A 27 -0.97 12.23 -17.71
N GLY A 28 -1.44 12.71 -18.87
CA GLY A 28 -2.30 11.95 -19.76
C GLY A 28 -3.72 11.73 -19.24
N ARG A 29 -4.10 12.41 -18.18
CA ARG A 29 -5.46 12.40 -17.61
C ARG A 29 -6.13 13.76 -17.78
N PRO A 30 -7.48 13.81 -17.74
CA PRO A 30 -8.20 15.09 -17.76
C PRO A 30 -7.73 16.05 -16.67
N GLU A 31 -7.88 17.35 -16.92
CA GLU A 31 -7.66 18.36 -15.90
C GLU A 31 -8.53 18.09 -14.67
N GLY A 32 -7.97 18.28 -13.47
CA GLY A 32 -8.65 17.96 -12.22
C GLY A 32 -8.46 16.53 -11.73
N THR A 33 -7.59 15.75 -12.39
CA THR A 33 -7.19 14.43 -11.91
C THR A 33 -5.92 14.56 -11.07
N TYR A 34 -5.97 14.07 -9.83
CA TYR A 34 -4.88 14.18 -8.86
C TYR A 34 -4.56 12.85 -8.21
N VAL A 35 -3.31 12.69 -7.82
CA VAL A 35 -2.90 11.76 -6.77
C VAL A 35 -2.52 12.56 -5.53
N ILE A 36 -3.02 12.14 -4.37
CA ILE A 36 -2.81 12.84 -3.10
C ILE A 36 -2.37 11.84 -2.05
N ALA A 37 -1.25 12.09 -1.41
CA ALA A 37 -0.76 11.31 -0.29
C ALA A 37 -1.03 12.07 1.02
N THR A 38 -1.78 11.45 1.92
CA THR A 38 -2.04 11.97 3.26
C THR A 38 -1.27 11.17 4.31
N ASP A 39 -1.41 11.54 5.56
CA ASP A 39 -0.91 10.76 6.69
C ASP A 39 -1.64 9.42 6.88
N ALA A 40 -2.84 9.25 6.31
CA ALA A 40 -3.68 8.05 6.47
C ALA A 40 -3.87 7.23 5.18
N ALA A 41 -3.84 7.85 3.99
CA ALA A 41 -4.20 7.18 2.75
C ALA A 41 -3.53 7.79 1.51
N LEU A 42 -3.56 7.01 0.42
CA LEU A 42 -3.34 7.49 -0.94
C LEU A 42 -4.70 7.68 -1.63
N TYR A 43 -4.92 8.85 -2.20
CA TYR A 43 -6.10 9.16 -2.99
C TYR A 43 -5.76 9.23 -4.47
N VAL A 44 -6.63 8.69 -5.30
CA VAL A 44 -6.66 8.95 -6.74
C VAL A 44 -7.98 9.65 -7.03
N VAL A 45 -7.90 10.91 -7.42
CA VAL A 45 -9.06 11.77 -7.65
C VAL A 45 -9.26 11.91 -9.14
N ASP A 46 -10.30 11.27 -9.63
CA ASP A 46 -10.77 11.35 -11.01
C ASP A 46 -12.31 11.27 -11.01
N THR A 47 -12.93 10.81 -12.10
CA THR A 47 -14.38 10.62 -12.20
C THR A 47 -14.91 9.57 -11.21
N ASN A 48 -14.06 8.67 -10.73
CA ASN A 48 -14.39 7.67 -9.72
C ASN A 48 -13.33 7.71 -8.61
N PRO A 49 -13.49 8.62 -7.63
CA PRO A 49 -12.48 8.82 -6.60
C PRO A 49 -12.21 7.54 -5.80
N LEU A 50 -10.94 7.28 -5.56
CA LEU A 50 -10.45 6.12 -4.84
C LEU A 50 -9.63 6.56 -3.63
N ARG A 51 -9.91 5.97 -2.47
CA ARG A 51 -9.11 6.11 -1.25
C ARG A 51 -8.49 4.77 -0.89
N LEU A 52 -7.17 4.72 -0.82
CA LEU A 52 -6.40 3.54 -0.43
C LEU A 52 -5.69 3.81 0.91
N PRO A 53 -6.23 3.35 2.04
CA PRO A 53 -5.52 3.41 3.32
C PRO A 53 -4.13 2.77 3.20
N TRP A 54 -3.12 3.34 3.85
CA TRP A 54 -1.74 2.85 3.73
C TRP A 54 -1.57 1.39 4.18
N ASP A 55 -2.36 0.94 5.14
CA ASP A 55 -2.38 -0.47 5.58
C ASP A 55 -2.96 -1.44 4.53
N CYS A 56 -3.68 -0.92 3.53
CA CYS A 56 -4.18 -1.67 2.38
C CYS A 56 -3.20 -1.70 1.21
N VAL A 57 -2.21 -0.82 1.19
CA VAL A 57 -1.18 -0.77 0.14
C VAL A 57 -0.11 -1.80 0.46
N THR A 58 0.00 -2.82 -0.39
CA THR A 58 0.99 -3.89 -0.23
C THR A 58 2.34 -3.54 -0.82
N LYS A 59 2.33 -2.78 -1.91
CA LYS A 59 3.55 -2.36 -2.61
C LYS A 59 3.33 -1.06 -3.36
N ALA A 60 4.36 -0.25 -3.42
CA ALA A 60 4.43 0.91 -4.30
C ALA A 60 5.83 0.99 -4.89
N THR A 61 5.93 1.00 -6.21
CA THR A 61 7.19 1.04 -6.95
C THR A 61 7.15 2.10 -8.04
N TRP A 62 8.31 2.67 -8.34
CA TRP A 62 8.50 3.61 -9.43
C TRP A 62 9.22 2.92 -10.57
N THR A 63 8.71 3.08 -11.79
CA THR A 63 9.38 2.62 -13.01
C THR A 63 10.34 3.68 -13.53
N ASP A 64 11.22 3.29 -14.45
CA ASP A 64 12.15 4.21 -15.13
C ASP A 64 11.42 5.30 -15.94
N ASP A 65 10.18 5.01 -16.38
CA ASP A 65 9.31 5.96 -17.09
C ASP A 65 8.55 6.90 -16.13
N ALA A 66 8.93 6.93 -14.85
CA ALA A 66 8.29 7.72 -13.81
C ALA A 66 6.79 7.40 -13.61
N ILE A 67 6.44 6.12 -13.71
CA ILE A 67 5.12 5.61 -13.38
C ILE A 67 5.16 5.04 -11.97
N LEU A 68 4.24 5.50 -11.13
CA LEU A 68 3.98 4.92 -9.82
C LEU A 68 3.04 3.72 -9.99
N VAL A 69 3.53 2.54 -9.71
CA VAL A 69 2.75 1.31 -9.68
C VAL A 69 2.37 1.00 -8.25
N VAL A 70 1.08 1.03 -7.95
CA VAL A 70 0.53 0.77 -6.62
C VAL A 70 -0.22 -0.55 -6.64
N GLU A 71 0.19 -1.48 -5.81
CA GLU A 71 -0.51 -2.72 -5.54
C GLU A 71 -1.22 -2.60 -4.19
N ALA A 72 -2.51 -2.74 -4.19
CA ALA A 72 -3.31 -2.57 -2.99
C ALA A 72 -4.59 -3.41 -3.03
N ARG A 73 -5.14 -3.58 -1.85
CA ARG A 73 -6.46 -4.20 -1.65
C ARG A 73 -7.41 -3.13 -1.13
N PRO A 74 -8.35 -2.63 -1.94
CA PRO A 74 -9.21 -1.49 -1.56
C PRO A 74 -10.01 -1.73 -0.27
N ASN A 75 -10.36 -2.99 0.00
CA ASN A 75 -10.97 -3.43 1.25
C ASN A 75 -10.58 -4.89 1.54
N ARG A 76 -10.92 -5.39 2.75
CA ARG A 76 -10.52 -6.73 3.22
C ARG A 76 -11.03 -7.88 2.36
N GLN A 77 -12.10 -7.68 1.61
CA GLN A 77 -12.77 -8.72 0.81
C GLN A 77 -12.44 -8.60 -0.69
N ALA A 78 -11.89 -7.46 -1.11
CA ALA A 78 -11.50 -7.24 -2.49
C ALA A 78 -10.22 -8.02 -2.84
N PRO A 79 -10.08 -8.48 -4.09
CA PRO A 79 -8.81 -8.98 -4.59
C PRO A 79 -7.75 -7.87 -4.64
N ASP A 80 -6.49 -8.25 -4.70
CA ASP A 80 -5.41 -7.33 -4.98
C ASP A 80 -5.61 -6.68 -6.36
N GLN A 81 -5.42 -5.37 -6.41
CA GLN A 81 -5.54 -4.58 -7.63
C GLN A 81 -4.25 -3.78 -7.84
N VAL A 82 -4.01 -3.42 -9.08
CA VAL A 82 -2.81 -2.67 -9.49
C VAL A 82 -3.25 -1.40 -10.21
N TRP A 83 -2.71 -0.26 -9.77
CA TRP A 83 -2.90 1.03 -10.41
C TRP A 83 -1.59 1.54 -10.98
N HIS A 84 -1.63 2.06 -12.19
CA HIS A 84 -0.52 2.72 -12.85
C HIS A 84 -0.83 4.22 -12.92
N LEU A 85 -0.06 5.00 -12.20
CA LEU A 85 -0.24 6.43 -12.06
C LEU A 85 0.98 7.15 -12.63
N SER A 86 0.77 8.23 -13.37
CA SER A 86 1.85 9.02 -13.95
C SER A 86 1.87 10.44 -13.37
N PRO A 87 2.35 10.62 -12.13
CA PRO A 87 2.40 11.93 -11.49
C PRO A 87 3.37 12.87 -12.20
N GLU A 88 3.11 14.17 -12.12
CA GLU A 88 4.04 15.22 -12.59
C GLU A 88 5.10 15.54 -11.53
N ASP A 89 4.76 15.45 -10.23
CA ASP A 89 5.74 15.61 -9.14
C ASP A 89 6.51 14.31 -8.94
N LEU A 90 7.79 14.34 -9.30
CA LEU A 90 8.73 13.23 -9.18
C LEU A 90 9.74 13.42 -8.03
N GLN A 91 9.57 14.41 -7.19
CA GLN A 91 10.48 14.69 -6.08
C GLN A 91 9.88 14.35 -4.73
N ARG A 92 8.79 15.03 -4.36
CA ARG A 92 8.19 14.90 -3.03
C ARG A 92 7.24 13.70 -2.91
N LEU A 93 6.39 13.52 -3.91
CA LEU A 93 5.40 12.44 -3.88
C LEU A 93 6.04 11.05 -3.75
N PRO A 94 7.11 10.70 -4.51
CA PRO A 94 7.80 9.42 -4.35
C PRO A 94 8.31 9.18 -2.93
N THR A 95 8.94 10.18 -2.35
CA THR A 95 9.49 10.09 -0.99
C THR A 95 8.40 9.84 0.04
N VAL A 96 7.31 10.61 -0.03
CA VAL A 96 6.17 10.46 0.90
C VAL A 96 5.51 9.09 0.74
N VAL A 97 5.26 8.64 -0.49
CA VAL A 97 4.67 7.32 -0.75
C VAL A 97 5.56 6.22 -0.18
N TYR A 98 6.86 6.26 -0.45
CA TYR A 98 7.81 5.29 0.09
C TYR A 98 7.79 5.27 1.63
N GLU A 99 7.88 6.43 2.26
CA GLU A 99 7.85 6.56 3.72
C GLU A 99 6.55 6.00 4.32
N ARG A 100 5.40 6.30 3.71
CA ARG A 100 4.10 5.82 4.21
C ARG A 100 3.93 4.32 4.05
N VAL A 101 4.31 3.76 2.91
CA VAL A 101 4.23 2.31 2.68
C VAL A 101 5.16 1.54 3.61
N THR A 102 6.39 2.02 3.81
CA THR A 102 7.37 1.35 4.67
C THR A 102 7.10 1.55 6.16
N SER A 103 6.65 2.72 6.59
CA SER A 103 6.40 3.02 8.01
C SER A 103 5.23 2.23 8.62
N ASN A 104 4.32 1.73 7.81
CA ASN A 104 3.23 0.89 8.27
C ASN A 104 3.64 -0.58 8.51
N VAL A 105 4.77 -1.01 7.95
CA VAL A 105 5.28 -2.37 8.18
C VAL A 105 5.90 -2.43 9.57
N VAL A 106 5.31 -3.24 10.43
CA VAL A 106 5.79 -3.47 11.81
C VAL A 106 6.59 -4.78 11.90
N VAL A 107 6.17 -5.78 11.12
CA VAL A 107 6.80 -7.10 11.04
C VAL A 107 6.93 -7.52 9.59
N SER A 108 8.05 -8.11 9.23
CA SER A 108 8.26 -8.77 7.94
C SER A 108 9.18 -9.97 8.15
N GLU A 109 8.60 -11.16 8.10
CA GLU A 109 9.32 -12.43 8.30
C GLU A 109 9.16 -13.33 7.09
N LYS A 110 10.24 -14.03 6.73
CA LYS A 110 10.22 -15.11 5.76
C LYS A 110 10.29 -16.45 6.47
N VAL A 111 9.34 -17.34 6.21
CA VAL A 111 9.29 -18.69 6.77
C VAL A 111 9.40 -19.69 5.63
N ALA A 112 10.43 -20.52 5.63
CA ALA A 112 10.60 -21.59 4.66
C ALA A 112 9.56 -22.69 4.90
N LEU A 113 8.93 -23.17 3.84
CA LEU A 113 7.98 -24.29 3.85
C LEU A 113 8.50 -25.49 3.09
N GLU A 114 9.08 -25.30 1.91
CA GLU A 114 9.66 -26.33 1.06
C GLU A 114 11.01 -25.89 0.51
N GLY A 115 12.10 -26.44 1.04
CA GLY A 115 13.45 -26.01 0.67
C GLY A 115 13.64 -24.51 0.93
N ASP A 116 14.03 -23.74 -0.09
CA ASP A 116 14.19 -22.29 -0.01
C ASP A 116 12.89 -21.51 -0.28
N LEU A 117 11.84 -22.20 -0.72
CA LEU A 117 10.54 -21.62 -0.95
C LEU A 117 9.69 -21.59 0.32
N GLY A 118 8.97 -20.52 0.51
CA GLY A 118 8.16 -20.36 1.70
C GLY A 118 7.10 -19.28 1.58
N ILE A 119 6.83 -18.68 2.70
CA ILE A 119 5.90 -17.56 2.83
C ILE A 119 6.61 -16.34 3.38
N ARG A 120 6.08 -15.19 3.01
CA ARG A 120 6.38 -13.92 3.68
C ARG A 120 5.16 -13.52 4.51
N ILE A 121 5.38 -13.33 5.79
CA ILE A 121 4.38 -12.82 6.73
C ILE A 121 4.69 -11.36 6.98
N VAL A 122 3.74 -10.48 6.71
CA VAL A 122 3.87 -9.03 6.92
C VAL A 122 2.74 -8.55 7.80
N ALA A 123 3.08 -7.85 8.87
CA ALA A 123 2.12 -7.13 9.69
C ALA A 123 2.25 -5.62 9.45
N ARG A 124 1.12 -4.98 9.20
CA ARG A 124 1.01 -3.53 9.03
C ARG A 124 0.10 -2.95 10.08
N ARG A 125 0.46 -1.79 10.57
CA ARG A 125 -0.37 -1.03 11.52
C ARG A 125 -1.61 -0.46 10.80
N SER A 126 -2.77 -0.65 11.41
CA SER A 126 -4.07 -0.15 10.94
C SER A 126 -4.81 0.49 12.13
N GLY A 127 -4.50 1.76 12.41
CA GLY A 127 -4.95 2.41 13.65
C GLY A 127 -4.36 1.70 14.88
N ASP A 128 -5.23 1.25 15.78
CA ASP A 128 -4.84 0.46 16.96
C ASP A 128 -4.73 -1.05 16.68
N ASP A 129 -5.12 -1.48 15.48
CA ASP A 129 -5.08 -2.87 15.05
C ASP A 129 -3.83 -3.19 14.21
N MET A 130 -3.60 -4.49 14.03
CA MET A 130 -2.58 -5.04 13.14
C MET A 130 -3.24 -5.82 12.00
N ARG A 131 -2.85 -5.49 10.77
CA ARG A 131 -3.23 -6.26 9.58
C ARG A 131 -2.12 -7.21 9.21
N TRP A 132 -2.43 -8.50 9.17
CA TRP A 132 -1.52 -9.55 8.79
C TRP A 132 -1.77 -10.01 7.34
N THR A 133 -0.70 -10.15 6.58
CA THR A 133 -0.73 -10.65 5.20
C THR A 133 0.27 -11.78 5.08
N VAL A 134 -0.16 -12.88 4.46
CA VAL A 134 0.70 -14.03 4.12
C VAL A 134 0.77 -14.13 2.60
N THR A 135 1.97 -14.13 2.05
CA THR A 135 2.23 -14.26 0.63
C THR A 135 3.10 -15.48 0.38
N PHE A 136 2.69 -16.36 -0.52
CA PHE A 136 3.48 -17.53 -0.92
C PHE A 136 4.51 -17.14 -1.99
N ASP A 137 5.70 -17.74 -1.90
CA ASP A 137 6.71 -17.57 -2.94
C ASP A 137 6.21 -18.15 -4.28
N PRO A 138 6.63 -17.57 -5.42
CA PRO A 138 6.38 -18.17 -6.72
C PRO A 138 6.92 -19.60 -6.78
N GLY A 139 6.12 -20.53 -7.30
CA GLY A 139 6.44 -21.96 -7.34
C GLY A 139 5.75 -22.79 -6.28
N LEU A 140 5.16 -22.17 -5.24
CA LEU A 140 4.28 -22.85 -4.29
C LEU A 140 2.81 -22.69 -4.70
N ASN A 141 2.04 -23.76 -4.53
CA ASN A 141 0.60 -23.72 -4.75
C ASN A 141 -0.11 -23.19 -3.49
N ALA A 142 -0.54 -21.93 -3.52
CA ALA A 142 -1.25 -21.29 -2.40
C ALA A 142 -2.61 -21.97 -2.08
N GLU A 143 -3.17 -22.79 -2.98
CA GLU A 143 -4.40 -23.54 -2.77
C GLU A 143 -4.15 -24.93 -2.17
N ASP A 144 -2.90 -25.37 -2.03
CA ASP A 144 -2.56 -26.64 -1.39
C ASP A 144 -2.94 -26.60 0.10
N PRO A 145 -3.82 -27.52 0.57
CA PRO A 145 -4.30 -27.50 1.95
C PRO A 145 -3.20 -27.70 2.99
N ASP A 146 -2.16 -28.48 2.69
CA ASP A 146 -1.04 -28.71 3.61
C ASP A 146 -0.17 -27.45 3.75
N LEU A 147 0.14 -26.80 2.63
CA LEU A 147 0.88 -25.53 2.64
C LEU A 147 0.11 -24.42 3.35
N ARG A 148 -1.20 -24.34 3.16
CA ARG A 148 -2.06 -23.38 3.87
C ARG A 148 -2.06 -23.62 5.37
N ARG A 149 -2.23 -24.85 5.80
CA ARG A 149 -2.18 -25.23 7.24
C ARG A 149 -0.84 -24.83 7.85
N ARG A 150 0.27 -25.14 7.19
CA ARG A 150 1.63 -24.77 7.66
C ARG A 150 1.85 -23.25 7.70
N ALA A 151 1.28 -22.54 6.75
CA ALA A 151 1.32 -21.08 6.75
C ALA A 151 0.52 -20.47 7.91
N GLU A 152 -0.66 -21.02 8.21
CA GLU A 152 -1.49 -20.62 9.35
C GLU A 152 -0.79 -20.90 10.69
N GLU A 153 -0.14 -22.06 10.82
CA GLU A 153 0.66 -22.41 12.00
C GLU A 153 1.82 -21.42 12.18
N ALA A 154 2.57 -21.12 11.13
CA ALA A 154 3.67 -20.15 11.18
C ALA A 154 3.20 -18.73 11.56
N LEU A 155 2.06 -18.32 11.06
CA LEU A 155 1.44 -17.04 11.44
C LEU A 155 1.04 -17.04 12.93
N ALA A 156 0.43 -18.11 13.41
CA ALA A 156 0.03 -18.23 14.82
C ALA A 156 1.24 -18.22 15.76
N ASP A 157 2.31 -18.94 15.41
CA ASP A 157 3.55 -18.97 16.18
C ASP A 157 4.20 -17.60 16.24
N LEU A 158 4.26 -16.89 15.12
CA LEU A 158 4.83 -15.54 15.06
C LEU A 158 4.02 -14.55 15.91
N ARG A 159 2.71 -14.59 15.82
CA ARG A 159 1.83 -13.74 16.65
C ARG A 159 2.01 -14.03 18.14
N SER A 160 2.07 -15.29 18.52
CA SER A 160 2.31 -15.71 19.89
C SER A 160 3.67 -15.23 20.43
N THR A 161 4.72 -15.33 19.61
CA THR A 161 6.05 -14.86 19.96
C THR A 161 6.10 -13.35 20.20
N LEU A 162 5.32 -12.60 19.47
CA LEU A 162 5.23 -11.15 19.57
C LEU A 162 4.24 -10.66 20.62
N GLY A 163 3.48 -11.56 21.24
CA GLY A 163 2.44 -11.21 22.23
C GLY A 163 1.21 -10.55 21.63
N LEU A 164 0.89 -10.87 20.39
CA LEU A 164 -0.19 -10.27 19.60
C LEU A 164 -1.30 -11.27 19.27
#